data_8f4cb755c0299aa14dd39ed809ee262e
#
_entry.id   8f4cb755c0299aa14dd39ed809ee262e
#
_cell.length_a   1.000
_cell.length_b   1.000
_cell.length_c   1.000
_cell.angle_alpha   90.00
_cell.angle_beta   90.00
_cell.angle_gamma   90.00
#
_symmetry.space_group_name_H-M   'P 1'
#
loop_
_entity.id
_entity.type
_entity.pdbx_description
1 polymer ?
#
loop_
_entity_poly.entity_id
_entity_poly.type
_entity_poly.pdbx_seq_one_letter_code
_entity_poly.pdbx_strand_id
1 'polypeptide(L)'
;MDKRDAVLGAIWSAPELIRDFQALCDTGGRFCGTESEAIARDFLRERLAEIPGIGRGEYVFDYEVWGRKTNRVTVLGKGEKTLPCHALIWSKDTPPGGLEGEVVDLGRGHRADFESAGELIRGRIALVRQDYPFGADTVHRMMKYRWAREFGAAGYLLAYPAPGQLVATGYCALNIPEDIPAAGLAYEGAALLGRRPDGSLARARIEVEGERRTEKSVNLIAEIPGKGPEWVSLTAHYDGHDLAESALDNATGAAAILQILRTLAPLVPDCERGLRVSFYTTEEWGLLGSYRYVNDLTEAERRAIAVNVNLDTIAGSPNLACLTSGYVELEDWVRGVGAEIGQGFRIIRPPKRNSDHYNYARRGIPAMRLVAGFDEPDSRVGLILTPADTRDKAPVGELKNGTVAAAAFVWKALNQPGPVVPHKTDEEAAELVAGLE
;
A
#
# COMPACT_ATOMS: atom_id res chain seq x y z
N MET A 1 29.84 -21.39 -9.76
CA MET A 1 28.66 -20.51 -9.73
C MET A 1 28.72 -19.73 -8.43
N ASP A 2 28.63 -18.43 -8.49
CA ASP A 2 28.61 -17.58 -7.30
C ASP A 2 27.43 -17.99 -6.41
N LYS A 3 27.61 -17.94 -5.07
CA LYS A 3 26.54 -18.26 -4.11
C LYS A 3 25.29 -17.41 -4.36
N ARG A 4 25.46 -16.13 -4.70
CA ARG A 4 24.38 -15.23 -5.07
C ARG A 4 23.58 -15.78 -6.26
N ASP A 5 24.27 -16.12 -7.34
CA ASP A 5 23.62 -16.60 -8.57
C ASP A 5 22.86 -17.91 -8.34
N ALA A 6 23.39 -18.76 -7.45
CA ALA A 6 22.69 -19.97 -7.04
C ALA A 6 21.39 -19.66 -6.27
N VAL A 7 21.44 -18.67 -5.36
CA VAL A 7 20.26 -18.19 -4.61
C VAL A 7 19.21 -17.61 -5.55
N LEU A 8 19.61 -16.69 -6.44
CA LEU A 8 18.69 -16.06 -7.38
C LEU A 8 18.06 -17.07 -8.34
N GLY A 9 18.86 -18.04 -8.82
CA GLY A 9 18.37 -19.15 -9.64
C GLY A 9 17.40 -20.07 -8.92
N ALA A 10 17.64 -20.35 -7.62
CA ALA A 10 16.73 -21.14 -6.79
C ALA A 10 15.38 -20.43 -6.62
N ILE A 11 15.38 -19.12 -6.34
CA ILE A 11 14.16 -18.31 -6.23
C ILE A 11 13.39 -18.27 -7.55
N TRP A 12 14.07 -18.03 -8.67
CA TRP A 12 13.45 -18.01 -10.00
C TRP A 12 12.75 -19.32 -10.35
N SER A 13 13.35 -20.45 -9.99
CA SER A 13 12.84 -21.78 -10.31
C SER A 13 11.84 -22.34 -9.29
N ALA A 14 11.68 -21.70 -8.13
CA ALA A 14 10.81 -22.19 -7.05
C ALA A 14 9.33 -22.16 -7.45
N PRO A 15 8.64 -23.31 -7.47
CA PRO A 15 7.19 -23.35 -7.72
C PRO A 15 6.37 -22.83 -6.53
N GLU A 16 6.96 -22.81 -5.33
CA GLU A 16 6.33 -22.37 -4.09
C GLU A 16 5.89 -20.90 -4.17
N LEU A 17 6.68 -20.02 -4.80
CA LEU A 17 6.33 -18.63 -5.00
C LEU A 17 4.94 -18.46 -5.63
N ILE A 18 4.69 -19.21 -6.70
CA ILE A 18 3.41 -19.10 -7.43
C ILE A 18 2.28 -19.78 -6.65
N ARG A 19 2.55 -20.91 -6.00
CA ARG A 19 1.56 -21.58 -5.14
C ARG A 19 1.13 -20.71 -3.97
N ASP A 20 2.08 -20.08 -3.27
CA ASP A 20 1.81 -19.21 -2.13
C ASP A 20 1.09 -17.92 -2.58
N PHE A 21 1.48 -17.33 -3.71
CA PHE A 21 0.77 -16.20 -4.31
C PHE A 21 -0.69 -16.55 -4.63
N GLN A 22 -0.93 -17.69 -5.29
CA GLN A 22 -2.30 -18.13 -5.61
C GLN A 22 -3.11 -18.41 -4.34
N ALA A 23 -2.51 -19.07 -3.34
CA ALA A 23 -3.17 -19.34 -2.07
C ALA A 23 -3.56 -18.05 -1.32
N LEU A 24 -2.71 -17.02 -1.33
CA LEU A 24 -3.06 -15.71 -0.79
C LEU A 24 -4.21 -15.06 -1.56
N CYS A 25 -4.23 -15.14 -2.88
CA CYS A 25 -5.37 -14.67 -3.69
C CYS A 25 -6.66 -15.45 -3.38
N ASP A 26 -6.57 -16.78 -3.12
CA ASP A 26 -7.72 -17.62 -2.78
C ASP A 26 -8.37 -17.25 -1.44
N THR A 27 -7.68 -16.55 -0.55
CA THR A 27 -8.27 -16.05 0.70
C THR A 27 -9.25 -14.90 0.47
N GLY A 28 -9.27 -14.28 -0.69
CA GLY A 28 -10.03 -13.08 -1.02
C GLY A 28 -9.23 -11.80 -0.79
N GLY A 29 -9.92 -10.69 -0.53
CA GLY A 29 -9.30 -9.37 -0.47
C GLY A 29 -8.47 -9.07 0.78
N ARG A 30 -8.55 -9.86 1.81
CA ARG A 30 -7.80 -9.71 3.08
C ARG A 30 -8.04 -8.38 3.80
N PHE A 31 -9.26 -7.86 3.66
CA PHE A 31 -9.64 -6.61 4.32
C PHE A 31 -9.57 -6.76 5.85
N CYS A 32 -8.97 -5.79 6.53
CA CYS A 32 -8.70 -5.85 7.96
C CYS A 32 -9.96 -6.12 8.79
N GLY A 33 -9.86 -7.03 9.76
CA GLY A 33 -10.97 -7.42 10.63
C GLY A 33 -11.99 -8.34 9.98
N THR A 34 -11.68 -8.95 8.82
CA THR A 34 -12.53 -9.94 8.16
C THR A 34 -11.97 -11.35 8.29
N GLU A 35 -12.83 -12.34 8.03
CA GLU A 35 -12.43 -13.74 7.95
C GLU A 35 -11.34 -13.96 6.90
N SER A 36 -11.39 -13.25 5.77
CA SER A 36 -10.40 -13.30 4.70
C SER A 36 -9.00 -12.93 5.21
N GLU A 37 -8.87 -11.86 6.02
CA GLU A 37 -7.59 -11.50 6.65
C GLU A 37 -7.12 -12.59 7.63
N ALA A 38 -8.04 -13.12 8.45
CA ALA A 38 -7.72 -14.17 9.42
C ALA A 38 -7.20 -15.44 8.73
N ILE A 39 -7.83 -15.87 7.64
CA ILE A 39 -7.41 -17.03 6.84
C ILE A 39 -6.01 -16.79 6.24
N ALA A 40 -5.76 -15.60 5.70
CA ALA A 40 -4.45 -15.27 5.13
C ALA A 40 -3.34 -15.25 6.22
N ARG A 41 -3.64 -14.71 7.39
CA ARG A 41 -2.73 -14.72 8.54
C ARG A 41 -2.40 -16.15 8.98
N ASP A 42 -3.40 -17.01 9.08
CA ASP A 42 -3.20 -18.41 9.49
C ASP A 42 -2.42 -19.19 8.42
N PHE A 43 -2.71 -18.97 7.14
CA PHE A 43 -1.91 -19.48 6.03
C PHE A 43 -0.43 -19.09 6.17
N LEU A 44 -0.14 -17.81 6.41
CA LEU A 44 1.25 -17.34 6.59
C LEU A 44 1.91 -17.97 7.82
N ARG A 45 1.17 -18.13 8.94
CA ARG A 45 1.67 -18.84 10.14
C ARG A 45 2.08 -20.28 9.83
N GLU A 46 1.23 -21.00 9.08
CA GLU A 46 1.51 -22.38 8.65
C GLU A 46 2.76 -22.42 7.76
N ARG A 47 2.87 -21.53 6.78
CA ARG A 47 4.06 -21.46 5.90
C ARG A 47 5.34 -21.12 6.66
N LEU A 48 5.27 -20.21 7.62
CA LEU A 48 6.41 -19.92 8.49
C LEU A 48 6.78 -21.10 9.39
N ALA A 49 5.81 -21.89 9.82
CA ALA A 49 6.06 -23.09 10.62
C ALA A 49 6.79 -24.20 9.85
N GLU A 50 6.63 -24.25 8.53
CA GLU A 50 7.30 -25.21 7.64
C GLU A 50 8.79 -24.88 7.41
N ILE A 51 9.24 -23.66 7.70
CA ILE A 51 10.65 -23.25 7.47
C ILE A 51 11.48 -23.59 8.71
N PRO A 52 12.47 -24.49 8.60
CA PRO A 52 13.30 -24.88 9.72
C PRO A 52 14.30 -23.76 10.11
N GLY A 53 14.66 -23.70 11.40
CA GLY A 53 15.74 -22.85 11.89
C GLY A 53 15.39 -21.36 12.00
N ILE A 54 14.13 -20.97 11.85
CA ILE A 54 13.69 -19.59 12.03
C ILE A 54 13.07 -19.37 13.41
N GLY A 55 13.39 -18.24 14.04
CA GLY A 55 12.61 -17.68 15.15
C GLY A 55 11.29 -17.11 14.62
N ARG A 56 10.19 -17.34 15.33
CA ARG A 56 8.85 -16.85 14.94
C ARG A 56 8.29 -16.04 16.09
N GLY A 57 7.78 -14.86 15.76
CA GLY A 57 7.15 -13.94 16.71
C GLY A 57 5.90 -13.32 16.13
N GLU A 58 5.10 -12.74 17.00
CA GLU A 58 3.91 -11.98 16.64
C GLU A 58 3.95 -10.66 17.40
N TYR A 59 3.71 -9.57 16.67
CA TYR A 59 3.48 -8.27 17.26
C TYR A 59 1.99 -7.99 17.24
N VAL A 60 1.36 -8.07 18.42
CA VAL A 60 -0.09 -7.94 18.61
C VAL A 60 -0.42 -6.55 19.12
N PHE A 61 -1.40 -5.89 18.52
CA PHE A 61 -1.85 -4.56 18.92
C PHE A 61 -3.36 -4.40 18.78
N ASP A 62 -3.94 -3.56 19.63
CA ASP A 62 -5.35 -3.21 19.51
C ASP A 62 -5.54 -2.14 18.43
N TYR A 63 -6.60 -2.30 17.62
CA TYR A 63 -6.99 -1.34 16.62
C TYR A 63 -8.50 -1.24 16.50
N GLU A 64 -8.98 -0.12 15.95
CA GLU A 64 -10.39 0.05 15.66
C GLU A 64 -10.68 -0.47 14.26
N VAL A 65 -11.57 -1.45 14.16
CA VAL A 65 -12.06 -2.00 12.88
C VAL A 65 -13.20 -1.15 12.38
N TRP A 66 -13.21 -0.88 11.10
CA TRP A 66 -14.32 -0.24 10.38
C TRP A 66 -14.83 -1.18 9.29
N GLY A 67 -16.08 -1.59 9.37
CA GLY A 67 -16.76 -2.42 8.37
C GLY A 67 -17.84 -1.65 7.63
N ARG A 68 -18.07 -1.95 6.36
CA ARG A 68 -19.14 -1.35 5.56
C ARG A 68 -20.46 -2.04 5.86
N LYS A 69 -21.45 -1.27 6.30
CA LYS A 69 -22.82 -1.75 6.56
C LYS A 69 -23.79 -1.28 5.49
N THR A 70 -23.78 0.01 5.18
CA THR A 70 -24.55 0.61 4.08
C THR A 70 -23.63 1.33 3.11
N ASN A 71 -23.91 1.19 1.83
CA ASN A 71 -23.04 1.70 0.76
C ASN A 71 -23.88 1.95 -0.50
N ARG A 72 -24.37 3.18 -0.68
CA ARG A 72 -25.20 3.55 -1.83
C ARG A 72 -24.96 4.99 -2.27
N VAL A 73 -24.87 5.19 -3.56
CA VAL A 73 -24.90 6.52 -4.19
C VAL A 73 -25.99 6.53 -5.26
N THR A 74 -26.91 7.49 -5.17
CA THR A 74 -28.05 7.62 -6.10
C THR A 74 -28.01 8.97 -6.79
N VAL A 75 -28.07 8.98 -8.13
CA VAL A 75 -28.30 10.19 -8.93
C VAL A 75 -29.77 10.56 -8.80
N LEU A 76 -30.05 11.81 -8.42
CA LEU A 76 -31.40 12.33 -8.22
C LEU A 76 -31.90 13.08 -9.46
N GLY A 77 -33.20 12.97 -9.75
CA GLY A 77 -33.85 13.69 -10.87
C GLY A 77 -35.01 12.91 -11.47
N LYS A 78 -35.30 13.12 -12.77
CA LYS A 78 -36.31 12.36 -13.49
C LYS A 78 -35.86 10.92 -13.68
N GLY A 79 -36.29 10.02 -12.77
CA GLY A 79 -35.83 8.64 -12.68
C GLY A 79 -34.53 8.54 -11.89
N GLU A 80 -34.64 8.24 -10.59
CA GLU A 80 -33.46 7.99 -9.74
C GLU A 80 -32.67 6.79 -10.26
N LYS A 81 -31.32 6.89 -10.19
CA LYS A 81 -30.43 5.80 -10.61
C LYS A 81 -29.38 5.56 -9.54
N THR A 82 -29.36 4.36 -8.97
CA THR A 82 -28.28 3.90 -8.09
C THR A 82 -27.03 3.58 -8.92
N LEU A 83 -25.88 4.06 -8.45
CA LEU A 83 -24.59 3.86 -9.07
C LEU A 83 -23.81 2.73 -8.38
N PRO A 84 -22.99 1.95 -9.10
CA PRO A 84 -21.96 1.15 -8.49
C PRO A 84 -21.04 2.06 -7.65
N CYS A 85 -20.90 1.74 -6.37
CA CYS A 85 -20.11 2.55 -5.44
C CYS A 85 -19.52 1.69 -4.32
N HIS A 86 -18.55 2.25 -3.61
CA HIS A 86 -17.94 1.62 -2.46
C HIS A 86 -17.58 2.68 -1.42
N ALA A 87 -18.11 2.58 -0.20
CA ALA A 87 -17.78 3.53 0.85
C ALA A 87 -16.27 3.50 1.13
N LEU A 88 -15.63 4.66 1.15
CA LEU A 88 -14.19 4.74 1.43
C LEU A 88 -13.93 4.41 2.91
N ILE A 89 -12.78 3.81 3.18
CA ILE A 89 -12.41 3.37 4.54
C ILE A 89 -12.44 4.57 5.49
N TRP A 90 -13.09 4.39 6.65
CA TRP A 90 -13.34 5.41 7.68
C TRP A 90 -14.31 6.52 7.27
N SER A 91 -15.05 6.36 6.17
CA SER A 91 -16.12 7.31 5.84
C SER A 91 -17.01 7.59 7.06
N LYS A 92 -17.37 8.83 7.26
CA LYS A 92 -18.38 9.21 8.24
C LYS A 92 -19.75 8.70 7.81
N ASP A 93 -20.55 8.30 8.79
CA ASP A 93 -21.93 7.89 8.53
C ASP A 93 -22.77 9.08 8.06
N THR A 94 -23.71 8.80 7.16
CA THR A 94 -24.70 9.79 6.73
C THR A 94 -25.84 9.92 7.75
N PRO A 95 -26.54 11.06 7.79
CA PRO A 95 -27.80 11.16 8.53
C PRO A 95 -28.82 10.13 8.04
N PRO A 96 -29.85 9.80 8.85
CA PRO A 96 -30.98 9.01 8.41
C PRO A 96 -31.60 9.54 7.11
N GLY A 97 -31.75 8.70 6.09
CA GLY A 97 -32.21 9.08 4.75
C GLY A 97 -31.09 9.51 3.80
N GLY A 98 -29.85 9.54 4.26
CA GLY A 98 -28.68 9.89 3.46
C GLY A 98 -28.37 11.38 3.42
N LEU A 99 -27.26 11.73 2.79
CA LEU A 99 -26.83 13.08 2.48
C LEU A 99 -27.22 13.43 1.05
N GLU A 100 -28.14 14.37 0.86
CA GLU A 100 -28.49 14.89 -0.48
C GLU A 100 -27.80 16.22 -0.74
N GLY A 101 -27.30 16.40 -1.96
CA GLY A 101 -26.67 17.65 -2.37
C GLY A 101 -26.44 17.76 -3.87
N GLU A 102 -26.14 18.99 -4.29
CA GLU A 102 -25.59 19.27 -5.61
C GLU A 102 -24.14 18.77 -5.66
N VAL A 103 -23.73 18.27 -6.83
CA VAL A 103 -22.39 17.73 -7.05
C VAL A 103 -21.54 18.73 -7.82
N VAL A 104 -20.41 19.11 -7.26
CA VAL A 104 -19.40 19.95 -7.90
C VAL A 104 -18.29 19.05 -8.44
N ASP A 105 -18.18 18.95 -9.76
CA ASP A 105 -17.12 18.19 -10.42
C ASP A 105 -15.83 19.03 -10.49
N LEU A 106 -14.80 18.59 -9.75
CA LEU A 106 -13.51 19.23 -9.61
C LEU A 106 -12.41 18.57 -10.47
N GLY A 107 -12.82 17.75 -11.47
CA GLY A 107 -11.86 17.09 -12.35
C GLY A 107 -10.90 16.18 -11.57
N ARG A 108 -9.59 16.43 -11.65
CA ARG A 108 -8.59 15.67 -10.91
C ARG A 108 -8.63 15.94 -9.40
N GLY A 109 -9.16 17.09 -8.97
CA GLY A 109 -9.24 17.47 -7.56
C GLY A 109 -7.87 17.80 -6.97
N HIS A 110 -7.02 18.48 -7.72
CA HIS A 110 -5.81 19.10 -7.20
C HIS A 110 -6.15 20.40 -6.45
N ARG A 111 -5.24 20.91 -5.64
CA ARG A 111 -5.48 22.10 -4.80
C ARG A 111 -6.05 23.27 -5.58
N ALA A 112 -5.51 23.53 -6.77
CA ALA A 112 -5.96 24.61 -7.64
C ALA A 112 -7.41 24.43 -8.14
N ASP A 113 -7.90 23.19 -8.28
CA ASP A 113 -9.28 22.92 -8.68
C ASP A 113 -10.26 23.34 -7.55
N PHE A 114 -9.88 23.06 -6.29
CA PHE A 114 -10.65 23.49 -5.12
C PHE A 114 -10.63 25.02 -4.96
N GLU A 115 -9.46 25.64 -5.12
CA GLU A 115 -9.32 27.10 -5.05
C GLU A 115 -10.13 27.82 -6.14
N SER A 116 -10.12 27.27 -7.37
CA SER A 116 -10.91 27.81 -8.47
C SER A 116 -12.43 27.70 -8.24
N ALA A 117 -12.88 26.62 -7.64
CA ALA A 117 -14.30 26.43 -7.34
C ALA A 117 -14.76 27.26 -6.10
N GLY A 118 -13.85 27.49 -5.13
CA GLY A 118 -14.06 28.37 -3.99
C GLY A 118 -15.35 28.08 -3.22
N GLU A 119 -16.19 29.10 -2.98
CA GLU A 119 -17.45 29.00 -2.23
C GLU A 119 -18.50 28.10 -2.90
N LEU A 120 -18.32 27.75 -4.18
CA LEU A 120 -19.26 26.84 -4.85
C LEU A 120 -19.29 25.45 -4.18
N ILE A 121 -18.20 25.02 -3.53
CA ILE A 121 -18.09 23.71 -2.88
C ILE A 121 -18.86 23.67 -1.56
N ARG A 122 -19.00 24.79 -0.87
CA ARG A 122 -19.56 24.85 0.50
C ARG A 122 -20.96 24.24 0.56
N GLY A 123 -21.12 23.25 1.45
CA GLY A 123 -22.38 22.53 1.65
C GLY A 123 -22.79 21.58 0.51
N ARG A 124 -21.93 21.39 -0.49
CA ARG A 124 -22.15 20.51 -1.63
C ARG A 124 -21.29 19.25 -1.58
N ILE A 125 -21.50 18.36 -2.51
CA ILE A 125 -20.74 17.12 -2.67
C ILE A 125 -19.59 17.39 -3.65
N ALA A 126 -18.37 17.23 -3.21
CA ALA A 126 -17.17 17.32 -4.04
C ALA A 126 -16.95 16.00 -4.80
N LEU A 127 -16.86 16.05 -6.13
CA LEU A 127 -16.52 14.91 -6.99
C LEU A 127 -15.13 15.13 -7.59
N VAL A 128 -14.22 14.17 -7.35
CA VAL A 128 -12.85 14.19 -7.90
C VAL A 128 -12.52 12.87 -8.59
N ARG A 129 -11.40 12.84 -9.31
CA ARG A 129 -10.85 11.60 -9.92
C ARG A 129 -9.64 11.13 -9.13
N GLN A 130 -9.50 9.82 -9.01
CA GLN A 130 -8.28 9.21 -8.47
C GLN A 130 -7.12 9.45 -9.46
N ASP A 131 -5.95 9.83 -8.93
CA ASP A 131 -4.75 9.83 -9.75
C ASP A 131 -4.18 8.40 -9.86
N TYR A 132 -3.30 8.19 -10.84
CA TYR A 132 -2.51 6.97 -10.92
C TYR A 132 -1.73 6.80 -9.59
N PRO A 133 -1.73 5.60 -8.96
CA PRO A 133 -1.25 5.47 -7.58
C PRO A 133 0.24 5.75 -7.40
N PHE A 134 1.06 5.38 -8.38
CA PHE A 134 2.53 5.47 -8.28
C PHE A 134 3.11 6.41 -9.32
N GLY A 135 2.82 7.69 -9.21
CA GLY A 135 3.34 8.75 -10.06
C GLY A 135 4.11 9.82 -9.29
N ALA A 136 4.98 10.53 -10.02
CA ALA A 136 5.71 11.67 -9.47
C ALA A 136 4.74 12.77 -9.02
N ASP A 137 3.71 13.05 -9.85
CA ASP A 137 2.72 14.11 -9.65
C ASP A 137 1.42 13.61 -9.00
N THR A 138 1.42 12.39 -8.45
CA THR A 138 0.25 11.82 -7.79
C THR A 138 -0.11 12.60 -6.54
N VAL A 139 -1.35 13.06 -6.47
CA VAL A 139 -1.96 13.59 -5.27
C VAL A 139 -2.79 12.47 -4.63
N HIS A 140 -2.38 12.06 -3.44
CA HIS A 140 -3.06 10.99 -2.74
C HIS A 140 -4.52 11.36 -2.41
N ARG A 141 -5.45 10.40 -2.53
CA ARG A 141 -6.90 10.61 -2.29
C ARG A 141 -7.22 11.25 -0.94
N MET A 142 -6.42 10.96 0.10
CA MET A 142 -6.58 11.55 1.43
C MET A 142 -6.34 13.07 1.41
N MET A 143 -5.39 13.56 0.61
CA MET A 143 -5.17 15.01 0.47
C MET A 143 -6.35 15.70 -0.20
N LYS A 144 -6.89 15.09 -1.28
CA LYS A 144 -8.09 15.59 -1.96
C LYS A 144 -9.31 15.61 -1.02
N TYR A 145 -9.46 14.58 -0.17
CA TYR A 145 -10.48 14.53 0.87
C TYR A 145 -10.29 15.63 1.93
N ARG A 146 -9.06 15.86 2.41
CA ARG A 146 -8.73 16.94 3.35
C ARG A 146 -9.10 18.30 2.76
N TRP A 147 -8.79 18.56 1.49
CA TRP A 147 -9.17 19.79 0.80
C TRP A 147 -10.69 19.90 0.64
N ALA A 148 -11.39 18.83 0.29
CA ALA A 148 -12.86 18.87 0.25
C ALA A 148 -13.45 19.34 1.58
N ARG A 149 -12.95 18.86 2.72
CA ARG A 149 -13.34 19.32 4.05
C ARG A 149 -12.94 20.78 4.30
N GLU A 150 -11.71 21.15 4.00
CA GLU A 150 -11.20 22.52 4.16
C GLU A 150 -12.07 23.55 3.43
N PHE A 151 -12.51 23.24 2.22
CA PHE A 151 -13.40 24.09 1.42
C PHE A 151 -14.90 23.93 1.78
N GLY A 152 -15.22 23.16 2.82
CA GLY A 152 -16.55 23.05 3.38
C GLY A 152 -17.52 22.16 2.59
N ALA A 153 -17.02 21.16 1.86
CA ALA A 153 -17.87 20.14 1.24
C ALA A 153 -18.68 19.39 2.32
N ALA A 154 -19.92 19.02 1.99
CA ALA A 154 -20.76 18.19 2.85
C ALA A 154 -20.54 16.70 2.62
N GLY A 155 -20.05 16.30 1.44
CA GLY A 155 -19.74 14.93 1.06
C GLY A 155 -18.62 14.86 0.02
N TYR A 156 -18.05 13.67 -0.17
CA TYR A 156 -16.91 13.44 -1.05
C TYR A 156 -17.12 12.19 -1.91
N LEU A 157 -16.91 12.32 -3.21
CA LEU A 157 -16.95 11.23 -4.17
C LEU A 157 -15.61 11.13 -4.91
N LEU A 158 -15.01 9.94 -4.89
CA LEU A 158 -13.77 9.61 -5.57
C LEU A 158 -14.05 8.68 -6.74
N ALA A 159 -13.87 9.13 -7.96
CA ALA A 159 -14.12 8.29 -9.14
C ALA A 159 -12.84 7.68 -9.68
N TYR A 160 -12.94 6.44 -10.15
CA TYR A 160 -11.88 5.83 -10.95
C TYR A 160 -11.69 6.65 -12.25
N PRO A 161 -10.45 6.88 -12.73
CA PRO A 161 -10.20 7.86 -13.79
C PRO A 161 -10.50 7.37 -15.21
N ALA A 162 -10.70 6.06 -15.41
CA ALA A 162 -10.88 5.46 -16.73
C ALA A 162 -12.18 4.65 -16.86
N PRO A 163 -12.76 4.50 -18.06
CA PRO A 163 -13.91 3.63 -18.30
C PRO A 163 -13.66 2.17 -17.91
N GLY A 164 -14.72 1.40 -17.63
CA GLY A 164 -14.65 -0.03 -17.35
C GLY A 164 -15.45 -0.47 -16.12
N GLN A 165 -16.32 0.38 -15.58
CA GLN A 165 -17.15 0.11 -14.38
C GLN A 165 -16.34 -0.25 -13.12
N LEU A 166 -15.07 0.17 -13.07
CA LEU A 166 -14.21 -0.05 -11.91
C LEU A 166 -14.49 0.99 -10.83
N VAL A 167 -14.92 0.53 -9.68
CA VAL A 167 -15.17 1.39 -8.50
C VAL A 167 -13.87 1.62 -7.77
N ALA A 168 -13.55 2.88 -7.46
CA ALA A 168 -12.39 3.22 -6.62
C ALA A 168 -12.67 2.90 -5.14
N THR A 169 -11.64 2.51 -4.40
CA THR A 169 -11.69 2.34 -2.94
C THR A 169 -10.45 2.93 -2.27
N GLY A 170 -10.33 2.72 -0.98
CA GLY A 170 -9.16 3.01 -0.17
C GLY A 170 -9.44 3.90 1.03
N TYR A 171 -8.41 4.11 1.81
CA TYR A 171 -8.42 4.95 3.01
C TYR A 171 -8.43 6.44 2.65
N CYS A 172 -9.32 7.22 3.29
CA CYS A 172 -9.39 8.67 3.06
C CYS A 172 -9.67 9.50 4.31
N ALA A 173 -10.57 9.04 5.18
CA ALA A 173 -11.00 9.78 6.36
C ALA A 173 -10.05 9.59 7.55
N LEU A 174 -10.12 10.48 8.54
CA LEU A 174 -9.22 10.53 9.69
C LEU A 174 -9.87 10.00 10.98
N ASN A 175 -11.14 9.59 10.91
CA ASN A 175 -11.94 9.19 12.07
C ASN A 175 -12.05 10.31 13.12
N ILE A 176 -12.34 11.52 12.66
CA ILE A 176 -12.53 12.70 13.49
C ILE A 176 -13.94 13.31 13.29
N PRO A 177 -14.45 14.12 14.24
CA PRO A 177 -15.81 14.69 14.16
C PRO A 177 -16.08 15.48 12.88
N GLU A 178 -15.07 16.15 12.34
CA GLU A 178 -15.14 17.00 11.15
C GLU A 178 -15.14 16.22 9.83
N ASP A 179 -14.98 14.88 9.87
CA ASP A 179 -15.04 14.05 8.67
C ASP A 179 -16.43 14.13 8.01
N ILE A 180 -16.44 13.89 6.70
CA ILE A 180 -17.63 13.93 5.85
C ILE A 180 -17.88 12.56 5.20
N PRO A 181 -19.11 12.23 4.83
CA PRO A 181 -19.41 11.00 4.10
C PRO A 181 -18.62 10.92 2.79
N ALA A 182 -18.05 9.74 2.50
CA ALA A 182 -17.17 9.53 1.37
C ALA A 182 -17.40 8.18 0.69
N ALA A 183 -17.53 8.18 -0.65
CA ALA A 183 -17.68 6.96 -1.43
C ALA A 183 -16.84 7.01 -2.72
N GLY A 184 -16.35 5.83 -3.12
CA GLY A 184 -15.74 5.60 -4.41
C GLY A 184 -16.78 5.29 -5.46
N LEU A 185 -16.53 5.71 -6.70
CA LEU A 185 -17.37 5.50 -7.87
C LEU A 185 -16.57 4.95 -9.04
N ALA A 186 -17.28 4.35 -10.00
CA ALA A 186 -16.77 4.12 -11.33
C ALA A 186 -16.76 5.42 -12.16
N TYR A 187 -15.92 5.45 -13.20
CA TYR A 187 -15.85 6.54 -14.17
C TYR A 187 -17.23 6.90 -14.74
N GLU A 188 -18.02 5.90 -15.11
CA GLU A 188 -19.34 6.07 -15.71
C GLU A 188 -20.34 6.71 -14.74
N GLY A 189 -20.23 6.38 -13.45
CA GLY A 189 -21.01 7.02 -12.39
C GLY A 189 -20.66 8.50 -12.26
N ALA A 190 -19.38 8.83 -12.28
CA ALA A 190 -18.92 10.21 -12.24
C ALA A 190 -19.36 11.01 -13.49
N ALA A 191 -19.35 10.39 -14.66
CA ALA A 191 -19.83 11.03 -15.89
C ALA A 191 -21.31 11.43 -15.81
N LEU A 192 -22.14 10.66 -15.10
CA LEU A 192 -23.56 11.00 -14.86
C LEU A 192 -23.74 12.14 -13.86
N LEU A 193 -22.77 12.35 -12.99
CA LEU A 193 -22.75 13.39 -11.96
C LEU A 193 -21.96 14.64 -12.37
N GLY A 194 -21.29 14.60 -13.53
CA GLY A 194 -20.58 15.73 -14.08
C GLY A 194 -21.53 16.87 -14.48
N ARG A 195 -20.96 18.00 -14.87
CA ARG A 195 -21.69 19.19 -15.27
C ARG A 195 -22.62 18.89 -16.46
N ARG A 196 -23.88 19.27 -16.33
CA ARG A 196 -24.89 19.09 -17.41
C ARG A 196 -24.66 20.08 -18.53
N PRO A 197 -25.15 19.78 -19.75
CA PRO A 197 -25.02 20.68 -20.91
C PRO A 197 -25.62 22.09 -20.72
N ASP A 198 -26.67 22.21 -19.88
CA ASP A 198 -27.30 23.47 -19.53
C ASP A 198 -26.57 24.25 -18.44
N GLY A 199 -25.43 23.72 -17.97
CA GLY A 199 -24.62 24.32 -16.91
C GLY A 199 -25.11 24.08 -15.46
N SER A 200 -26.25 23.38 -15.29
CA SER A 200 -26.76 23.02 -13.97
C SER A 200 -25.89 21.94 -13.32
N LEU A 201 -25.90 21.91 -11.98
CA LEU A 201 -25.25 20.86 -11.21
C LEU A 201 -26.16 19.61 -11.13
N ALA A 202 -25.58 18.44 -11.21
CA ALA A 202 -26.27 17.19 -10.89
C ALA A 202 -26.53 17.13 -9.39
N ARG A 203 -27.54 16.35 -8.98
CA ARG A 203 -27.81 16.07 -7.56
C ARG A 203 -27.61 14.60 -7.27
N ALA A 204 -27.07 14.31 -6.10
CA ALA A 204 -26.88 12.94 -5.62
C ALA A 204 -27.35 12.81 -4.16
N ARG A 205 -27.65 11.56 -3.80
CA ARG A 205 -27.80 11.10 -2.42
C ARG A 205 -26.69 10.10 -2.13
N ILE A 206 -25.98 10.30 -1.03
CA ILE A 206 -24.97 9.38 -0.48
C ILE A 206 -25.58 8.75 0.77
N GLU A 207 -25.55 7.42 0.86
CA GLU A 207 -25.98 6.65 2.02
C GLU A 207 -24.81 5.74 2.42
N VAL A 208 -24.13 6.08 3.49
CA VAL A 208 -23.00 5.34 4.06
C VAL A 208 -23.25 5.14 5.54
N GLU A 209 -23.10 3.92 6.01
CA GLU A 209 -23.10 3.54 7.41
C GLU A 209 -21.95 2.54 7.63
N GLY A 210 -21.10 2.81 8.60
CA GLY A 210 -20.00 1.94 9.02
C GLY A 210 -20.31 1.25 10.34
N GLU A 211 -19.78 0.04 10.51
CA GLU A 211 -19.72 -0.64 11.80
C GLU A 211 -18.33 -0.47 12.40
N ARG A 212 -18.25 -0.14 13.69
CA ARG A 212 -16.98 0.05 14.40
C ARG A 212 -16.89 -0.90 15.57
N ARG A 213 -15.72 -1.50 15.74
CA ARG A 213 -15.41 -2.37 16.88
C ARG A 213 -13.90 -2.39 17.13
N THR A 214 -13.49 -2.66 18.36
CA THR A 214 -12.07 -2.85 18.69
C THR A 214 -11.72 -4.32 18.57
N GLU A 215 -10.65 -4.62 17.87
CA GLU A 215 -10.09 -5.96 17.71
C GLU A 215 -8.58 -5.97 17.88
N LYS A 216 -7.99 -7.15 17.92
CA LYS A 216 -6.54 -7.35 17.89
C LYS A 216 -6.09 -7.62 16.46
N SER A 217 -5.07 -6.91 16.05
CA SER A 217 -4.36 -7.14 14.79
C SER A 217 -2.99 -7.73 15.05
N VAL A 218 -2.41 -8.43 14.07
CA VAL A 218 -1.19 -9.22 14.25
C VAL A 218 -0.24 -9.04 13.09
N ASN A 219 0.92 -8.43 13.33
CA ASN A 219 2.03 -8.55 12.41
C ASN A 219 2.77 -9.86 12.69
N LEU A 220 3.10 -10.61 11.66
CA LEU A 220 3.89 -11.85 11.79
C LEU A 220 5.37 -11.53 11.54
N ILE A 221 6.24 -12.05 12.40
CA ILE A 221 7.67 -11.78 12.35
C ILE A 221 8.45 -13.10 12.31
N ALA A 222 9.42 -13.18 11.41
CA ALA A 222 10.36 -14.28 11.34
C ALA A 222 11.80 -13.73 11.42
N GLU A 223 12.66 -14.40 12.18
CA GLU A 223 14.01 -13.94 12.43
C GLU A 223 15.01 -15.08 12.27
N ILE A 224 16.16 -14.76 11.68
CA ILE A 224 17.29 -15.66 11.57
C ILE A 224 18.54 -14.84 11.91
N PRO A 225 19.25 -15.11 13.02
CA PRO A 225 20.46 -14.39 13.35
C PRO A 225 21.58 -14.69 12.35
N GLY A 226 22.36 -13.68 12.01
CA GLY A 226 23.63 -13.80 11.32
C GLY A 226 24.80 -13.88 12.30
N LYS A 227 26.03 -13.65 11.79
CA LYS A 227 27.24 -13.60 12.62
C LYS A 227 27.32 -12.33 13.48
N GLY A 228 26.86 -11.21 12.93
CA GLY A 228 26.87 -9.91 13.60
C GLY A 228 25.54 -9.56 14.26
N PRO A 229 25.47 -8.43 14.98
CA PRO A 229 24.28 -8.00 15.70
C PRO A 229 23.27 -7.25 14.82
N GLU A 230 23.61 -6.91 13.59
CA GLU A 230 22.75 -6.12 12.71
C GLU A 230 21.76 -7.00 11.94
N TRP A 231 20.66 -6.38 11.50
CA TRP A 231 19.58 -7.02 10.80
C TRP A 231 19.30 -6.36 9.44
N VAL A 232 19.04 -7.17 8.44
CA VAL A 232 18.34 -6.75 7.24
C VAL A 232 16.86 -6.96 7.50
N SER A 233 16.06 -5.90 7.38
CA SER A 233 14.61 -5.97 7.52
C SER A 233 13.97 -6.10 6.14
N LEU A 234 13.25 -7.20 5.89
CA LEU A 234 12.49 -7.46 4.66
C LEU A 234 11.01 -7.46 4.98
N THR A 235 10.24 -6.59 4.34
CA THR A 235 8.85 -6.35 4.73
C THR A 235 7.88 -6.35 3.56
N ALA A 236 6.64 -6.75 3.82
CA ALA A 236 5.47 -6.56 2.97
C ALA A 236 4.22 -6.59 3.84
N HIS A 237 3.15 -5.91 3.42
CA HIS A 237 1.88 -6.12 4.08
C HIS A 237 1.11 -7.29 3.47
N TYR A 238 0.23 -7.92 4.26
CA TYR A 238 -0.60 -9.03 3.82
C TYR A 238 -2.09 -8.73 3.80
N ASP A 239 -2.50 -7.62 4.41
CA ASP A 239 -3.87 -7.10 4.27
C ASP A 239 -4.10 -6.52 2.87
N GLY A 240 -5.33 -6.15 2.57
CA GLY A 240 -5.75 -5.60 1.30
C GLY A 240 -7.18 -5.09 1.35
N HIS A 241 -7.83 -4.99 0.20
CA HIS A 241 -9.18 -4.47 0.05
C HIS A 241 -10.21 -5.57 -0.22
N ASP A 242 -11.48 -5.28 0.10
CA ASP A 242 -12.60 -6.22 -0.02
C ASP A 242 -13.30 -6.21 -1.41
N LEU A 243 -12.71 -5.55 -2.41
CA LEU A 243 -13.29 -5.48 -3.76
C LEU A 243 -12.91 -6.64 -4.68
N ALA A 244 -11.74 -7.25 -4.44
CA ALA A 244 -11.18 -8.30 -5.28
C ALA A 244 -10.21 -9.19 -4.47
N GLU A 245 -9.21 -9.78 -5.14
CA GLU A 245 -8.19 -10.62 -4.53
C GLU A 245 -7.03 -9.83 -3.89
N SER A 246 -6.93 -8.52 -4.13
CA SER A 246 -5.76 -7.71 -3.76
C SER A 246 -4.46 -8.41 -4.18
N ALA A 247 -4.42 -8.82 -5.43
CA ALA A 247 -3.36 -9.68 -5.95
C ALA A 247 -2.06 -8.91 -6.15
N LEU A 248 -2.13 -7.75 -6.85
CA LEU A 248 -0.99 -6.84 -7.00
C LEU A 248 -0.65 -6.19 -5.67
N ASP A 249 -1.68 -5.72 -4.96
CA ASP A 249 -1.59 -4.96 -3.73
C ASP A 249 -2.25 -5.74 -2.55
N ASN A 250 -1.52 -6.61 -1.80
CA ASN A 250 -0.10 -6.88 -1.94
C ASN A 250 0.21 -8.40 -1.75
N ALA A 251 -0.59 -9.31 -2.38
CA ALA A 251 -0.25 -10.74 -2.37
C ALA A 251 1.11 -10.99 -3.04
N THR A 252 1.51 -10.14 -4.03
CA THR A 252 2.80 -10.23 -4.71
C THR A 252 3.97 -10.05 -3.74
N GLY A 253 3.95 -9.02 -2.91
CA GLY A 253 4.98 -8.74 -1.91
C GLY A 253 5.03 -9.81 -0.82
N ALA A 254 3.86 -10.19 -0.28
CA ALA A 254 3.78 -11.20 0.78
C ALA A 254 4.32 -12.57 0.33
N ALA A 255 3.94 -13.04 -0.87
CA ALA A 255 4.48 -14.30 -1.42
C ALA A 255 5.99 -14.21 -1.70
N ALA A 256 6.46 -13.06 -2.18
CA ALA A 256 7.88 -12.84 -2.48
C ALA A 256 8.74 -12.89 -1.21
N ILE A 257 8.36 -12.19 -0.13
CA ILE A 257 9.16 -12.22 1.11
C ILE A 257 9.16 -13.60 1.75
N LEU A 258 8.06 -14.35 1.64
CA LEU A 258 8.00 -15.73 2.12
C LEU A 258 8.96 -16.63 1.32
N GLN A 259 9.00 -16.49 -0.01
CA GLN A 259 9.92 -17.27 -0.84
C GLN A 259 11.39 -16.90 -0.59
N ILE A 260 11.70 -15.62 -0.43
CA ILE A 260 13.06 -15.15 -0.11
C ILE A 260 13.50 -15.72 1.24
N LEU A 261 12.64 -15.63 2.27
CA LEU A 261 12.91 -16.21 3.59
C LEU A 261 13.21 -17.71 3.49
N ARG A 262 12.35 -18.46 2.81
CA ARG A 262 12.51 -19.93 2.63
C ARG A 262 13.85 -20.28 2.00
N THR A 263 14.25 -19.54 0.97
CA THR A 263 15.50 -19.81 0.25
C THR A 263 16.73 -19.41 1.06
N LEU A 264 16.66 -18.30 1.80
CA LEU A 264 17.79 -17.76 2.55
C LEU A 264 17.96 -18.37 3.94
N ALA A 265 16.91 -18.96 4.51
CA ALA A 265 16.94 -19.48 5.89
C ALA A 265 18.17 -20.36 6.20
N PRO A 266 18.57 -21.32 5.39
CA PRO A 266 19.74 -22.16 5.67
C PRO A 266 21.09 -21.43 5.48
N LEU A 267 21.09 -20.22 4.90
CA LEU A 267 22.32 -19.48 4.53
C LEU A 267 22.61 -18.31 5.47
N VAL A 268 21.56 -17.69 6.04
CA VAL A 268 21.70 -16.51 6.89
C VAL A 268 22.64 -16.67 8.08
N PRO A 269 22.70 -17.84 8.78
CA PRO A 269 23.64 -18.01 9.89
C PRO A 269 25.12 -17.82 9.50
N ASP A 270 25.44 -17.97 8.21
CA ASP A 270 26.79 -17.75 7.69
C ASP A 270 27.01 -16.33 7.12
N CYS A 271 25.97 -15.48 7.09
CA CYS A 271 26.04 -14.10 6.62
C CYS A 271 26.53 -13.15 7.72
N GLU A 272 26.98 -11.96 7.33
CA GLU A 272 27.41 -10.91 8.27
C GLU A 272 26.25 -10.40 9.14
N ARG A 273 25.02 -10.31 8.55
CA ARG A 273 23.81 -9.81 9.22
C ARG A 273 22.72 -10.88 9.29
N GLY A 274 21.88 -10.76 10.32
CA GLY A 274 20.64 -11.52 10.42
C GLY A 274 19.58 -11.01 9.44
N LEU A 275 18.57 -11.85 9.18
CA LEU A 275 17.40 -11.51 8.40
C LEU A 275 16.17 -11.46 9.32
N ARG A 276 15.47 -10.32 9.33
CA ARG A 276 14.17 -10.16 9.96
C ARG A 276 13.12 -9.91 8.88
N VAL A 277 12.14 -10.80 8.79
CA VAL A 277 11.02 -10.69 7.85
C VAL A 277 9.76 -10.33 8.61
N SER A 278 9.05 -9.29 8.17
CA SER A 278 7.80 -8.86 8.80
C SER A 278 6.67 -8.79 7.77
N PHE A 279 5.59 -9.50 8.07
CA PHE A 279 4.33 -9.41 7.34
C PHE A 279 3.42 -8.46 8.13
N TYR A 280 3.20 -7.27 7.60
CA TYR A 280 2.36 -6.27 8.25
C TYR A 280 0.90 -6.44 7.88
N THR A 281 0.03 -6.03 8.79
CA THR A 281 -1.41 -5.86 8.57
C THR A 281 -1.79 -4.40 8.78
N THR A 282 -3.00 -4.04 8.43
CA THR A 282 -3.52 -2.66 8.55
C THR A 282 -2.67 -1.59 7.83
N GLU A 283 -1.95 -2.00 6.79
CA GLU A 283 -1.25 -1.06 5.90
C GLU A 283 -2.26 -0.16 5.19
N GLU A 284 -3.28 -0.78 4.60
CA GLU A 284 -4.36 -0.14 3.86
C GLU A 284 -5.24 0.82 4.71
N TRP A 285 -5.03 0.79 6.01
CA TRP A 285 -5.68 1.65 7.00
C TRP A 285 -4.74 2.75 7.51
N GLY A 286 -3.79 3.16 6.69
CA GLY A 286 -2.86 4.25 6.96
C GLY A 286 -1.55 3.81 7.59
N LEU A 287 -1.02 2.66 7.18
CA LEU A 287 0.29 2.10 7.57
C LEU A 287 0.37 1.73 9.06
N LEU A 288 -0.78 1.36 9.67
CA LEU A 288 -0.87 1.27 11.13
C LEU A 288 0.01 0.15 11.72
N GLY A 289 0.07 -1.02 11.06
CA GLY A 289 0.84 -2.17 11.55
C GLY A 289 2.33 -1.88 11.67
N SER A 290 2.93 -1.36 10.62
CA SER A 290 4.34 -0.95 10.65
C SER A 290 4.57 0.29 11.52
N TYR A 291 3.62 1.24 11.56
CA TYR A 291 3.68 2.40 12.44
C TYR A 291 3.82 1.99 13.91
N ARG A 292 2.95 1.10 14.38
CA ARG A 292 2.99 0.59 15.77
C ARG A 292 4.29 -0.13 16.03
N TYR A 293 4.63 -1.10 15.20
CA TYR A 293 5.84 -1.90 15.36
C TYR A 293 7.12 -1.07 15.41
N VAL A 294 7.34 -0.19 14.44
CA VAL A 294 8.57 0.60 14.34
C VAL A 294 8.68 1.65 15.45
N ASN A 295 7.56 2.23 15.91
CA ASN A 295 7.57 3.17 17.02
C ASN A 295 7.87 2.50 18.38
N ASP A 296 7.50 1.24 18.56
CA ASP A 296 7.77 0.49 19.79
C ASP A 296 9.22 -0.05 19.86
N LEU A 297 9.96 -0.02 18.74
CA LEU A 297 11.39 -0.38 18.77
C LEU A 297 12.19 0.63 19.63
N THR A 298 13.02 0.08 20.50
CA THR A 298 14.03 0.87 21.22
C THR A 298 15.04 1.48 20.25
N GLU A 299 15.79 2.50 20.69
CA GLU A 299 16.84 3.08 19.86
C GLU A 299 17.89 2.03 19.45
N ALA A 300 18.27 1.13 20.36
CA ALA A 300 19.22 0.07 20.07
C ALA A 300 18.71 -0.88 18.98
N GLU A 301 17.43 -1.27 19.03
CA GLU A 301 16.81 -2.12 18.02
C GLU A 301 16.71 -1.40 16.67
N ARG A 302 16.36 -0.10 16.65
CA ARG A 302 16.36 0.70 15.41
C ARG A 302 17.75 0.77 14.80
N ARG A 303 18.78 1.05 15.63
CA ARG A 303 20.18 1.11 15.19
C ARG A 303 20.71 -0.21 14.68
N ALA A 304 20.19 -1.33 15.17
CA ALA A 304 20.54 -2.66 14.69
C ALA A 304 19.94 -3.00 13.31
N ILE A 305 18.97 -2.25 12.79
CA ILE A 305 18.41 -2.47 11.45
C ILE A 305 19.29 -1.75 10.42
N ALA A 306 20.12 -2.46 9.70
CA ALA A 306 21.06 -1.90 8.72
C ALA A 306 20.33 -1.29 7.50
N VAL A 307 19.24 -1.89 7.08
CA VAL A 307 18.36 -1.40 5.99
C VAL A 307 17.01 -2.11 6.05
N ASN A 308 15.95 -1.40 5.68
CA ASN A 308 14.64 -1.98 5.36
C ASN A 308 14.44 -2.06 3.84
N VAL A 309 14.08 -3.25 3.36
CA VAL A 309 13.65 -3.51 1.98
C VAL A 309 12.18 -3.89 2.02
N ASN A 310 11.32 -2.99 1.58
CA ASN A 310 9.88 -3.19 1.56
C ASN A 310 9.40 -3.57 0.17
N LEU A 311 8.58 -4.62 0.08
CA LEU A 311 8.01 -5.10 -1.17
C LEU A 311 6.52 -4.80 -1.19
N ASP A 312 6.11 -3.98 -2.13
CA ASP A 312 4.71 -3.63 -2.26
C ASP A 312 4.39 -3.32 -3.73
N THR A 313 3.52 -4.15 -4.31
CA THR A 313 3.14 -4.13 -5.73
C THR A 313 4.36 -4.37 -6.65
N ILE A 314 4.99 -5.54 -6.55
CA ILE A 314 6.22 -5.86 -7.30
C ILE A 314 5.97 -6.55 -8.64
N ALA A 315 4.72 -6.62 -9.09
CA ALA A 315 4.29 -7.07 -10.42
C ALA A 315 3.19 -6.15 -10.96
N GLY A 316 2.75 -6.38 -12.19
CA GLY A 316 1.77 -5.51 -12.89
C GLY A 316 2.44 -4.61 -13.93
N SER A 317 3.76 -4.53 -13.91
CA SER A 317 4.64 -3.97 -14.94
C SER A 317 5.99 -4.73 -14.91
N PRO A 318 6.65 -4.90 -16.05
CA PRO A 318 8.01 -5.45 -16.11
C PRO A 318 9.07 -4.47 -15.55
N ASN A 319 8.74 -3.19 -15.43
CA ASN A 319 9.66 -2.14 -15.00
C ASN A 319 9.57 -1.93 -13.49
N LEU A 320 10.70 -2.08 -12.81
CA LEU A 320 10.81 -1.91 -11.37
C LEU A 320 11.42 -0.55 -11.02
N ALA A 321 10.90 0.05 -9.96
CA ALA A 321 11.43 1.25 -9.36
C ALA A 321 11.79 1.00 -7.88
N CYS A 322 12.80 1.74 -7.41
CA CYS A 322 13.20 1.79 -6.00
C CYS A 322 12.93 3.19 -5.45
N LEU A 323 12.03 3.29 -4.48
CA LEU A 323 11.82 4.51 -3.73
C LEU A 323 12.85 4.52 -2.59
N THR A 324 13.79 5.47 -2.62
CA THR A 324 14.93 5.51 -1.68
C THR A 324 14.67 6.38 -0.46
N SER A 325 13.44 6.87 -0.29
CA SER A 325 12.98 7.61 0.90
C SER A 325 13.88 8.81 1.28
N GLY A 326 14.51 9.46 0.29
CA GLY A 326 15.42 10.59 0.51
C GLY A 326 16.84 10.22 0.97
N TYR A 327 17.16 8.93 1.04
CA TYR A 327 18.53 8.45 1.31
C TYR A 327 19.32 8.42 0.00
N VAL A 328 20.17 9.43 -0.20
CA VAL A 328 20.99 9.58 -1.43
C VAL A 328 21.95 8.38 -1.58
N GLU A 329 22.48 7.90 -0.48
CA GLU A 329 23.43 6.78 -0.45
C GLU A 329 22.79 5.46 -0.90
N LEU A 330 21.48 5.30 -0.71
CA LEU A 330 20.74 4.15 -1.24
C LEU A 330 20.70 4.14 -2.78
N GLU A 331 20.79 5.28 -3.44
CA GLU A 331 20.75 5.33 -4.91
C GLU A 331 21.96 4.63 -5.52
N ASP A 332 23.16 4.90 -5.02
CA ASP A 332 24.38 4.26 -5.52
C ASP A 332 24.39 2.77 -5.17
N TRP A 333 23.88 2.43 -3.97
CA TRP A 333 23.73 1.04 -3.57
C TRP A 333 22.76 0.28 -4.49
N VAL A 334 21.60 0.86 -4.83
CA VAL A 334 20.63 0.32 -5.77
C VAL A 334 21.23 0.15 -7.16
N ARG A 335 21.98 1.16 -7.68
CA ARG A 335 22.67 1.06 -8.97
C ARG A 335 23.70 -0.05 -8.97
N GLY A 336 24.45 -0.19 -7.86
CA GLY A 336 25.45 -1.24 -7.70
C GLY A 336 24.83 -2.65 -7.75
N VAL A 337 23.75 -2.87 -7.02
CA VAL A 337 23.03 -4.16 -7.06
C VAL A 337 22.45 -4.40 -8.46
N GLY A 338 21.88 -3.39 -9.08
CA GLY A 338 21.34 -3.49 -10.44
C GLY A 338 22.40 -3.89 -11.46
N ALA A 339 23.60 -3.29 -11.38
CA ALA A 339 24.73 -3.66 -12.24
C ALA A 339 25.20 -5.10 -12.00
N GLU A 340 25.20 -5.58 -10.76
CA GLU A 340 25.58 -6.95 -10.41
C GLU A 340 24.64 -8.02 -10.98
N ILE A 341 23.36 -7.71 -11.17
CA ILE A 341 22.34 -8.66 -11.70
C ILE A 341 21.91 -8.34 -13.14
N GLY A 342 22.51 -7.32 -13.75
CA GLY A 342 22.18 -6.92 -15.13
C GLY A 342 20.80 -6.28 -15.28
N GLN A 343 20.24 -5.68 -14.20
CA GLN A 343 18.91 -5.06 -14.20
C GLN A 343 18.98 -3.58 -13.82
N GLY A 344 18.37 -2.71 -14.65
CA GLY A 344 18.17 -1.32 -14.31
C GLY A 344 16.96 -1.12 -13.41
N PHE A 345 17.07 -0.18 -12.47
CA PHE A 345 15.96 0.28 -11.63
C PHE A 345 15.74 1.78 -11.84
N ARG A 346 14.47 2.18 -11.94
CA ARG A 346 14.13 3.59 -11.80
C ARG A 346 14.27 3.99 -10.33
N ILE A 347 14.99 5.07 -10.05
CA ILE A 347 15.22 5.54 -8.68
C ILE A 347 14.35 6.75 -8.42
N ILE A 348 13.58 6.70 -7.35
CA ILE A 348 12.68 7.76 -6.88
C ILE A 348 13.15 8.22 -5.51
N ARG A 349 13.76 9.39 -5.46
CA ARG A 349 14.37 9.94 -4.24
C ARG A 349 13.36 10.48 -3.24
N PRO A 350 12.39 11.31 -3.65
CA PRO A 350 11.50 11.96 -2.68
C PRO A 350 10.80 10.91 -1.80
N PRO A 351 10.76 11.13 -0.48
CA PRO A 351 10.01 10.24 0.39
C PRO A 351 8.53 10.26 0.02
N LYS A 352 7.90 9.10 0.10
CA LYS A 352 6.47 8.92 -0.18
C LYS A 352 5.82 8.19 0.99
N ARG A 353 4.72 8.74 1.53
CA ARG A 353 3.91 8.08 2.57
C ARG A 353 2.88 7.17 1.91
N ASN A 354 3.35 6.13 1.25
CA ASN A 354 2.51 5.24 0.44
C ASN A 354 2.83 3.76 0.62
N SER A 355 3.57 3.37 1.65
CA SER A 355 3.80 1.99 2.10
C SER A 355 4.65 1.96 3.38
N ASP A 356 4.85 0.76 3.94
CA ASP A 356 5.48 0.51 5.25
C ASP A 356 6.92 1.04 5.41
N HIS A 357 7.70 1.12 4.31
CA HIS A 357 9.06 1.70 4.32
C HIS A 357 9.10 3.12 4.89
N TYR A 358 8.00 3.88 4.74
CA TYR A 358 7.89 5.22 5.29
C TYR A 358 8.07 5.26 6.82
N ASN A 359 7.50 4.28 7.53
CA ASN A 359 7.59 4.22 8.98
C ASN A 359 9.01 3.92 9.48
N TYR A 360 9.83 3.23 8.70
CA TYR A 360 11.25 3.07 8.95
C TYR A 360 12.03 4.35 8.66
N ALA A 361 11.83 4.93 7.48
CA ALA A 361 12.54 6.14 7.05
C ALA A 361 12.33 7.32 7.99
N ARG A 362 11.09 7.56 8.47
CA ARG A 362 10.76 8.62 9.43
C ARG A 362 11.39 8.44 10.82
N ARG A 363 11.96 7.26 11.11
CA ARG A 363 12.69 6.95 12.34
C ARG A 363 14.19 6.85 12.11
N GLY A 364 14.68 7.42 11.02
CA GLY A 364 16.09 7.47 10.68
C GLY A 364 16.70 6.16 10.20
N ILE A 365 15.89 5.11 9.99
CA ILE A 365 16.34 3.82 9.47
C ILE A 365 16.40 3.88 7.95
N PRO A 366 17.53 3.53 7.29
CA PRO A 366 17.59 3.45 5.85
C PRO A 366 16.50 2.50 5.32
N ALA A 367 15.63 3.01 4.45
CA ALA A 367 14.50 2.25 3.96
C ALA A 367 14.23 2.50 2.48
N MET A 368 13.94 1.43 1.76
CA MET A 368 13.52 1.48 0.37
C MET A 368 12.27 0.66 0.12
N ARG A 369 11.47 1.07 -0.86
CA ARG A 369 10.38 0.28 -1.42
C ARG A 369 10.72 -0.16 -2.84
N LEU A 370 10.61 -1.45 -3.13
CA LEU A 370 10.59 -1.96 -4.49
C LEU A 370 9.13 -1.99 -4.97
N VAL A 371 8.88 -1.40 -6.13
CA VAL A 371 7.55 -1.27 -6.72
C VAL A 371 7.62 -1.39 -8.25
N ALA A 372 6.60 -1.99 -8.86
CA ALA A 372 6.46 -2.04 -10.31
C ALA A 372 5.67 -0.83 -10.84
N GLY A 373 5.90 -0.45 -12.09
CA GLY A 373 5.04 0.46 -12.85
C GLY A 373 5.05 1.92 -12.37
N PHE A 374 6.11 2.42 -11.74
CA PHE A 374 6.16 3.82 -11.31
C PHE A 374 6.17 4.79 -12.50
N ASP A 375 5.25 5.76 -12.54
CA ASP A 375 4.93 6.66 -13.68
C ASP A 375 4.53 5.91 -14.97
N GLU A 376 3.82 4.80 -14.84
CA GLU A 376 3.33 4.01 -15.98
C GLU A 376 1.79 3.83 -15.89
N PRO A 377 1.01 4.88 -16.16
CA PRO A 377 -0.44 4.85 -15.98
C PRO A 377 -1.16 3.81 -16.85
N ASP A 378 -0.54 3.34 -17.92
CA ASP A 378 -1.06 2.29 -18.79
C ASP A 378 -0.72 0.87 -18.32
N SER A 379 0.05 0.74 -17.24
CA SER A 379 0.36 -0.56 -16.64
C SER A 379 -0.83 -1.14 -15.86
N ARG A 380 -0.78 -2.44 -15.55
CA ARG A 380 -1.81 -3.11 -14.73
C ARG A 380 -1.85 -2.60 -13.30
N VAL A 381 -0.78 -1.94 -12.85
CA VAL A 381 -0.69 -1.35 -11.50
C VAL A 381 -1.78 -0.29 -11.27
N GLY A 382 -2.27 0.36 -12.33
CA GLY A 382 -3.43 1.27 -12.23
C GLY A 382 -4.71 0.60 -11.75
N LEU A 383 -4.78 -0.73 -11.72
CA LEU A 383 -5.96 -1.51 -11.32
C LEU A 383 -6.02 -1.81 -9.82
N ILE A 384 -4.96 -1.52 -9.05
CA ILE A 384 -5.01 -1.66 -7.59
C ILE A 384 -6.13 -0.80 -6.99
N LEU A 385 -6.65 -1.18 -5.83
CA LEU A 385 -7.76 -0.47 -5.18
C LEU A 385 -9.06 -0.47 -6.02
N THR A 386 -9.23 -1.46 -6.89
CA THR A 386 -10.42 -1.66 -7.72
C THR A 386 -10.83 -3.14 -7.76
N PRO A 387 -12.05 -3.47 -8.23
CA PRO A 387 -12.46 -4.87 -8.43
C PRO A 387 -11.62 -5.66 -9.44
N ALA A 388 -10.72 -5.01 -10.16
CA ALA A 388 -9.87 -5.64 -11.17
C ALA A 388 -8.48 -6.06 -10.64
N ASP A 389 -8.18 -5.84 -9.37
CA ASP A 389 -6.93 -6.33 -8.77
C ASP A 389 -7.00 -7.83 -8.47
N THR A 390 -6.84 -8.61 -9.52
CA THR A 390 -6.93 -10.07 -9.55
C THR A 390 -5.63 -10.70 -10.04
N ARG A 391 -5.40 -11.97 -9.71
CA ARG A 391 -4.14 -12.70 -9.96
C ARG A 391 -3.68 -12.71 -11.42
N ASP A 392 -4.58 -12.62 -12.38
CA ASP A 392 -4.24 -12.53 -13.80
C ASP A 392 -3.55 -11.20 -14.18
N LYS A 393 -3.55 -10.21 -13.29
CA LYS A 393 -2.84 -8.93 -13.46
C LYS A 393 -1.38 -9.00 -13.03
N ALA A 394 -0.99 -10.06 -12.31
CA ALA A 394 0.38 -10.33 -11.90
C ALA A 394 1.01 -11.47 -12.74
N PRO A 395 1.56 -11.19 -13.92
CA PRO A 395 2.21 -12.23 -14.73
C PRO A 395 3.31 -12.92 -13.96
N VAL A 396 3.38 -14.24 -14.08
CA VAL A 396 4.37 -15.09 -13.38
C VAL A 396 5.81 -14.60 -13.57
N GLY A 397 6.15 -14.17 -14.79
CA GLY A 397 7.50 -13.67 -15.09
C GLY A 397 7.82 -12.37 -14.36
N GLU A 398 6.84 -11.45 -14.23
CA GLU A 398 7.00 -10.19 -13.51
C GLU A 398 7.14 -10.44 -11.99
N LEU A 399 6.29 -11.29 -11.40
CA LEU A 399 6.37 -11.67 -9.99
C LEU A 399 7.72 -12.31 -9.67
N LYS A 400 8.20 -13.24 -10.50
CA LYS A 400 9.52 -13.85 -10.36
C LYS A 400 10.64 -12.82 -10.46
N ASN A 401 10.58 -11.91 -11.44
CA ASN A 401 11.56 -10.85 -11.61
C ASN A 401 11.63 -9.93 -10.40
N GLY A 402 10.47 -9.46 -9.90
CA GLY A 402 10.40 -8.63 -8.69
C GLY A 402 10.98 -9.34 -7.46
N THR A 403 10.66 -10.64 -7.31
CA THR A 403 11.18 -11.46 -6.19
C THR A 403 12.69 -11.64 -6.26
N VAL A 404 13.24 -11.92 -7.45
CA VAL A 404 14.68 -12.07 -7.68
C VAL A 404 15.42 -10.75 -7.43
N ALA A 405 14.86 -9.65 -7.94
CA ALA A 405 15.42 -8.31 -7.70
C ALA A 405 15.48 -7.99 -6.20
N ALA A 406 14.40 -8.24 -5.46
CA ALA A 406 14.36 -8.07 -4.01
C ALA A 406 15.38 -8.96 -3.29
N ALA A 407 15.48 -10.23 -3.69
CA ALA A 407 16.46 -11.15 -3.13
C ALA A 407 17.91 -10.69 -3.35
N ALA A 408 18.20 -10.06 -4.49
CA ALA A 408 19.54 -9.52 -4.76
C ALA A 408 19.88 -8.38 -3.78
N PHE A 409 18.94 -7.48 -3.49
CA PHE A 409 19.11 -6.44 -2.46
C PHE A 409 19.34 -7.05 -1.08
N VAL A 410 18.49 -7.99 -0.69
CA VAL A 410 18.61 -8.69 0.61
C VAL A 410 19.94 -9.42 0.71
N TRP A 411 20.33 -10.20 -0.31
CA TRP A 411 21.60 -10.91 -0.33
C TRP A 411 22.81 -10.00 -0.20
N LYS A 412 22.79 -8.86 -0.94
CA LYS A 412 23.84 -7.85 -0.85
C LYS A 412 23.94 -7.28 0.56
N ALA A 413 22.80 -6.87 1.15
CA ALA A 413 22.76 -6.30 2.48
C ALA A 413 23.22 -7.29 3.55
N LEU A 414 22.88 -8.59 3.44
CA LEU A 414 23.29 -9.64 4.36
C LEU A 414 24.80 -9.87 4.37
N ASN A 415 25.49 -9.70 3.23
CA ASN A 415 26.86 -10.17 3.06
C ASN A 415 27.91 -9.07 2.88
N GLN A 416 27.52 -7.82 2.56
CA GLN A 416 28.53 -6.77 2.37
C GLN A 416 29.19 -6.38 3.70
N PRO A 417 30.54 -6.17 3.70
CA PRO A 417 31.24 -5.64 4.86
C PRO A 417 30.89 -4.17 5.10
N GLY A 418 30.87 -3.75 6.37
CA GLY A 418 30.57 -2.39 6.78
C GLY A 418 29.08 -2.01 6.62
N PRO A 419 28.69 -0.76 6.88
CA PRO A 419 27.31 -0.33 6.82
C PRO A 419 26.73 -0.44 5.41
N VAL A 420 25.45 -0.74 5.31
CA VAL A 420 24.72 -0.70 4.02
C VAL A 420 24.58 0.76 3.61
N VAL A 421 23.99 1.57 4.47
CA VAL A 421 23.82 3.02 4.34
C VAL A 421 23.79 3.61 5.76
N PRO A 422 24.33 4.80 6.00
CA PRO A 422 24.25 5.44 7.31
C PRO A 422 22.81 5.72 7.75
N HIS A 423 22.55 5.54 9.05
CA HIS A 423 21.31 6.01 9.67
C HIS A 423 21.26 7.55 9.69
N LYS A 424 20.07 8.11 9.63
CA LYS A 424 19.84 9.54 9.88
C LYS A 424 19.58 9.76 11.38
N THR A 425 19.88 10.99 11.83
CA THR A 425 19.45 11.44 13.17
C THR A 425 17.94 11.66 13.20
N ASP A 426 17.37 11.82 14.40
CA ASP A 426 15.94 12.11 14.53
C ASP A 426 15.56 13.45 13.86
N GLU A 427 16.45 14.47 13.91
CA GLU A 427 16.25 15.76 13.24
C GLU A 427 16.28 15.61 11.72
N GLU A 428 17.29 14.92 11.17
CA GLU A 428 17.38 14.67 9.72
C GLU A 428 16.19 13.84 9.22
N ALA A 429 15.70 12.89 10.02
CA ALA A 429 14.52 12.08 9.68
C ALA A 429 13.24 12.92 9.71
N ALA A 430 13.09 13.83 10.66
CA ALA A 430 11.96 14.75 10.72
C ALA A 430 11.94 15.71 9.53
N GLU A 431 13.10 16.28 9.15
CA GLU A 431 13.24 17.12 7.95
C GLU A 431 12.89 16.36 6.68
N LEU A 432 13.29 15.09 6.59
CA LEU A 432 13.04 14.23 5.45
C LEU A 432 11.55 14.07 5.14
N VAL A 433 10.72 13.96 6.17
CA VAL A 433 9.28 13.72 6.05
C VAL A 433 8.42 14.98 6.26
N ALA A 434 9.05 16.13 6.44
CA ALA A 434 8.35 17.41 6.62
C ALA A 434 7.36 17.66 5.46
N GLY A 435 6.09 17.90 5.79
CA GLY A 435 5.02 18.14 4.80
C GLY A 435 4.31 16.89 4.26
N LEU A 436 4.69 15.68 4.70
CA LEU A 436 4.02 14.43 4.34
C LEU A 436 3.04 13.93 5.42
N GLU A 437 3.03 14.53 6.60
CA GLU A 437 2.19 14.15 7.75
C GLU A 437 0.80 14.79 7.73
#